data_dfe0f73953010aa933f299d6df24d9cf
#
_entry.id   dfe0f73953010aa933f299d6df24d9cf
#
_cell.length_a   1.000
_cell.length_b   1.000
_cell.length_c   1.000
_cell.angle_alpha   90.00
_cell.angle_beta   90.00
_cell.angle_gamma   90.00
#
_symmetry.space_group_name_H-M   'P 1'
#
loop_
_entity.id
_entity.type
_entity.pdbx_description
1 polymer ?
#
loop_
_entity_poly.entity_id
_entity_poly.type
_entity_poly.pdbx_seq_one_letter_code
_entity_poly.pdbx_strand_id
1 'polypeptide(L)'
;SLWVWIFAFFLYDFCYYWMHRLHHEVKVLWATHVVHHHGEEFNLSTALRQTSTGFLWKWIFYLPIFIVGIPPEVFVTVAGINLVYQFWVHTEHIPKLGWYEYVFVSPSNHRIHHAQNKHYVDANYGGVFIFWDRLFGTYKEELDELKPIYGTAKPLRSWNPFKANLDIFAEMIKDSTRTKSIKNKIKVWFSRPNWRPDDVKVSHPIYKNDLDNFEPYNPSTSFEVKIYSWIQLFFIMGLSAAVTASVTSQSFQDTSIFAITLLITSTIALMSMEKYELSFLPEILRSSAVILSLIHI
;
A
#
# COMPACT_ATOMS: atom_id res chain seq x y z
N SER A 1 -8.74 17.83 -27.68
CA SER A 1 -7.50 18.47 -28.12
C SER A 1 -6.31 18.04 -27.28
N LEU A 2 -5.09 18.14 -27.77
CA LEU A 2 -3.88 17.80 -27.03
C LEU A 2 -3.76 18.56 -25.69
N TRP A 3 -4.20 19.81 -25.66
CA TRP A 3 -4.16 20.65 -24.47
C TRP A 3 -5.01 20.11 -23.32
N VAL A 4 -6.14 19.44 -23.62
CA VAL A 4 -6.96 18.76 -22.58
C VAL A 4 -6.19 17.65 -21.93
N TRP A 5 -5.44 16.85 -22.69
CA TRP A 5 -4.61 15.75 -22.17
C TRP A 5 -3.47 16.25 -21.30
N ILE A 6 -2.75 17.29 -21.76
CA ILE A 6 -1.67 17.91 -21.00
C ILE A 6 -2.21 18.48 -19.69
N PHE A 7 -3.27 19.27 -19.75
CA PHE A 7 -3.89 19.88 -18.57
C PHE A 7 -4.40 18.79 -17.60
N ALA A 8 -5.09 17.76 -18.11
CA ALA A 8 -5.60 16.67 -17.29
C ALA A 8 -4.46 15.91 -16.60
N PHE A 9 -3.32 15.71 -17.27
CA PHE A 9 -2.16 15.02 -16.69
C PHE A 9 -1.56 15.81 -15.51
N PHE A 10 -1.35 17.11 -15.69
CA PHE A 10 -0.86 17.98 -14.61
C PHE A 10 -1.86 18.09 -13.46
N LEU A 11 -3.14 18.25 -13.77
CA LEU A 11 -4.19 18.34 -12.75
C LEU A 11 -4.34 17.02 -11.98
N TYR A 12 -4.25 15.88 -12.67
CA TYR A 12 -4.26 14.56 -12.04
C TYR A 12 -3.11 14.41 -11.06
N ASP A 13 -1.88 14.72 -11.49
CA ASP A 13 -0.69 14.57 -10.66
C ASP A 13 -0.69 15.56 -9.47
N PHE A 14 -1.25 16.75 -9.65
CA PHE A 14 -1.52 17.69 -8.56
C PHE A 14 -2.51 17.12 -7.54
N CYS A 15 -3.63 16.57 -8.00
CA CYS A 15 -4.60 15.90 -7.14
C CYS A 15 -3.99 14.68 -6.43
N TYR A 16 -3.16 13.91 -7.13
CA TYR A 16 -2.41 12.80 -6.58
C TYR A 16 -1.47 13.26 -5.45
N TYR A 17 -0.69 14.32 -5.67
CA TYR A 17 0.21 14.88 -4.65
C TYR A 17 -0.54 15.19 -3.35
N TRP A 18 -1.67 15.90 -3.43
CA TRP A 18 -2.46 16.24 -2.24
C TRP A 18 -3.13 15.04 -1.61
N MET A 19 -3.65 14.11 -2.41
CA MET A 19 -4.17 12.84 -1.94
C MET A 19 -3.09 12.08 -1.17
N HIS A 20 -1.92 11.90 -1.76
CA HIS A 20 -0.82 11.16 -1.19
C HIS A 20 -0.31 11.81 0.11
N ARG A 21 -0.05 13.11 0.09
CA ARG A 21 0.36 13.88 1.27
C ARG A 21 -0.64 13.75 2.43
N LEU A 22 -1.93 13.93 2.19
CA LEU A 22 -2.94 13.83 3.24
C LEU A 22 -3.10 12.40 3.75
N HIS A 23 -2.84 11.39 2.91
CA HIS A 23 -2.78 9.99 3.36
C HIS A 23 -1.60 9.73 4.32
N HIS A 24 -0.57 10.55 4.32
CA HIS A 24 0.52 10.52 5.31
C HIS A 24 0.28 11.42 6.51
N GLU A 25 -0.51 12.46 6.39
CA GLU A 25 -0.69 13.45 7.46
C GLU A 25 -1.94 13.21 8.33
N VAL A 26 -2.94 12.46 7.84
CA VAL A 26 -4.22 12.20 8.54
C VAL A 26 -4.39 10.72 8.81
N LYS A 27 -4.54 10.34 10.09
CA LYS A 27 -4.49 8.94 10.52
C LYS A 27 -5.52 8.03 9.83
N VAL A 28 -6.77 8.46 9.64
CA VAL A 28 -7.79 7.65 8.95
C VAL A 28 -7.44 7.43 7.48
N LEU A 29 -6.82 8.41 6.83
CA LEU A 29 -6.33 8.28 5.47
C LEU A 29 -5.07 7.40 5.42
N TRP A 30 -4.15 7.58 6.37
CA TRP A 30 -3.00 6.71 6.52
C TRP A 30 -3.39 5.24 6.67
N ALA A 31 -4.44 4.94 7.42
CA ALA A 31 -4.95 3.57 7.57
C ALA A 31 -5.31 2.91 6.23
N THR A 32 -5.67 3.70 5.21
CA THR A 32 -5.95 3.22 3.84
C THR A 32 -4.74 3.27 2.91
N HIS A 33 -3.55 3.69 3.40
CA HIS A 33 -2.33 3.79 2.59
C HIS A 33 -1.16 2.98 3.17
N VAL A 34 -1.13 2.81 4.48
CA VAL A 34 -0.05 2.16 5.21
C VAL A 34 0.34 0.78 4.68
N VAL A 35 -0.60 0.04 4.08
CA VAL A 35 -0.35 -1.28 3.47
C VAL A 35 0.80 -1.20 2.48
N HIS A 36 0.85 -0.14 1.69
CA HIS A 36 1.90 0.13 0.70
C HIS A 36 3.27 0.33 1.38
N HIS A 37 3.31 0.96 2.55
CA HIS A 37 4.51 1.23 3.33
C HIS A 37 4.94 0.11 4.30
N HIS A 38 4.15 -0.94 4.47
CA HIS A 38 4.54 -2.06 5.35
C HIS A 38 5.70 -2.91 4.81
N GLY A 39 6.08 -2.76 3.53
CA GLY A 39 7.22 -3.47 2.96
C GLY A 39 8.52 -3.05 3.64
N GLU A 40 9.24 -4.01 4.20
CA GLU A 40 10.54 -3.80 4.84
C GLU A 40 11.71 -4.05 3.87
N GLU A 41 11.39 -4.39 2.62
CA GLU A 41 12.25 -4.41 1.45
C GLU A 41 11.66 -3.51 0.37
N PHE A 42 12.49 -2.94 -0.51
CA PHE A 42 12.07 -2.01 -1.54
C PHE A 42 12.44 -2.51 -2.93
N ASN A 43 11.44 -2.92 -3.68
CA ASN A 43 11.59 -3.44 -5.03
C ASN A 43 10.25 -3.33 -5.80
N LEU A 44 10.20 -3.77 -7.05
CA LEU A 44 9.00 -3.66 -7.89
C LEU A 44 7.75 -4.34 -7.28
N SER A 45 7.91 -5.34 -6.41
CA SER A 45 6.76 -5.94 -5.71
C SER A 45 6.14 -4.98 -4.67
N THR A 46 6.92 -4.00 -4.18
CA THR A 46 6.40 -2.95 -3.30
C THR A 46 5.35 -2.10 -4.03
N ALA A 47 5.55 -1.81 -5.32
CA ALA A 47 4.56 -1.11 -6.15
C ALA A 47 3.23 -1.87 -6.24
N LEU A 48 3.27 -3.20 -6.23
CA LEU A 48 2.08 -4.06 -6.31
C LEU A 48 1.38 -4.23 -4.96
N ARG A 49 2.03 -3.83 -3.87
CA ARG A 49 1.46 -3.91 -2.52
C ARG A 49 0.46 -2.78 -2.31
N GLN A 50 -0.80 -3.02 -2.69
CA GLN A 50 -1.86 -2.02 -2.64
C GLN A 50 -2.89 -2.34 -1.56
N THR A 51 -3.54 -1.28 -1.06
CA THR A 51 -4.61 -1.40 -0.07
C THR A 51 -5.94 -1.81 -0.70
N SER A 52 -6.73 -2.63 0.01
CA SER A 52 -8.11 -2.93 -0.36
C SER A 52 -9.12 -1.87 0.12
N THR A 53 -8.71 -0.92 0.97
CA THR A 53 -9.59 0.09 1.58
C THR A 53 -9.49 1.48 0.95
N GLY A 54 -8.64 1.64 -0.07
CA GLY A 54 -8.41 2.93 -0.75
C GLY A 54 -9.66 3.54 -1.40
N PHE A 55 -10.63 2.71 -1.82
CA PHE A 55 -11.89 3.17 -2.41
C PHE A 55 -12.73 4.04 -1.47
N LEU A 56 -12.50 3.98 -0.15
CA LEU A 56 -13.26 4.74 0.83
C LEU A 56 -13.06 6.26 0.67
N TRP A 57 -11.84 6.69 0.29
CA TRP A 57 -11.47 8.11 0.35
C TRP A 57 -10.80 8.66 -0.93
N LYS A 58 -10.06 7.83 -1.69
CA LYS A 58 -9.22 8.31 -2.81
C LYS A 58 -10.01 9.08 -3.87
N TRP A 59 -11.23 8.69 -4.18
CA TRP A 59 -12.07 9.32 -5.20
C TRP A 59 -12.37 10.80 -4.91
N ILE A 60 -12.46 11.20 -3.63
CA ILE A 60 -12.77 12.56 -3.22
C ILE A 60 -11.72 13.54 -3.76
N PHE A 61 -10.46 13.13 -3.78
CA PHE A 61 -9.35 13.95 -4.23
C PHE A 61 -9.34 14.21 -5.73
N TYR A 62 -10.02 13.37 -6.50
CA TYR A 62 -10.10 13.50 -7.96
C TYR A 62 -11.38 14.20 -8.44
N LEU A 63 -12.29 14.56 -7.55
CA LEU A 63 -13.49 15.34 -7.91
C LEU A 63 -13.18 16.62 -8.68
N PRO A 64 -12.11 17.39 -8.36
CA PRO A 64 -11.78 18.60 -9.12
C PRO A 64 -11.60 18.34 -10.63
N ILE A 65 -11.11 17.18 -11.03
CA ILE A 65 -10.91 16.79 -12.44
C ILE A 65 -12.26 16.76 -13.18
N PHE A 66 -13.27 16.18 -12.56
CA PHE A 66 -14.62 16.08 -13.14
C PHE A 66 -15.37 17.42 -13.07
N ILE A 67 -15.16 18.22 -12.02
CA ILE A 67 -15.75 19.55 -11.87
C ILE A 67 -15.29 20.50 -13.00
N VAL A 68 -14.03 20.40 -13.44
CA VAL A 68 -13.53 21.20 -14.56
C VAL A 68 -13.86 20.61 -15.93
N GLY A 69 -14.65 19.50 -15.98
CA GLY A 69 -15.18 18.94 -17.20
C GLY A 69 -14.23 18.01 -17.97
N ILE A 70 -13.22 17.43 -17.32
CA ILE A 70 -12.36 16.40 -17.94
C ILE A 70 -13.20 15.13 -18.14
N PRO A 71 -13.25 14.58 -19.38
CA PRO A 71 -13.99 13.36 -19.69
C PRO A 71 -13.43 12.14 -18.93
N PRO A 72 -14.29 11.17 -18.53
CA PRO A 72 -13.86 9.97 -17.79
C PRO A 72 -12.79 9.14 -18.51
N GLU A 73 -12.84 9.04 -19.84
CA GLU A 73 -11.84 8.31 -20.64
C GLU A 73 -10.46 8.98 -20.59
N VAL A 74 -10.40 10.32 -20.54
CA VAL A 74 -9.16 11.07 -20.35
C VAL A 74 -8.62 10.82 -18.95
N PHE A 75 -9.50 10.88 -17.93
CA PHE A 75 -9.13 10.61 -16.54
C PHE A 75 -8.53 9.20 -16.38
N VAL A 76 -9.19 8.16 -16.89
CA VAL A 76 -8.74 6.77 -16.78
C VAL A 76 -7.38 6.58 -17.47
N THR A 77 -7.21 7.17 -18.65
CA THR A 77 -5.95 7.06 -19.38
C THR A 77 -4.80 7.75 -18.65
N VAL A 78 -5.02 8.98 -18.16
CA VAL A 78 -4.02 9.73 -17.39
C VAL A 78 -3.69 9.03 -16.09
N ALA A 79 -4.69 8.47 -15.39
CA ALA A 79 -4.50 7.66 -14.19
C ALA A 79 -3.63 6.43 -14.47
N GLY A 80 -3.90 5.74 -15.60
CA GLY A 80 -3.11 4.59 -16.03
C GLY A 80 -1.65 4.95 -16.33
N ILE A 81 -1.40 6.04 -17.04
CA ILE A 81 -0.04 6.53 -17.32
C ILE A 81 0.69 6.88 -16.03
N ASN A 82 0.03 7.57 -15.10
CA ASN A 82 0.60 7.93 -13.80
C ASN A 82 0.94 6.67 -12.97
N LEU A 83 0.06 5.67 -12.97
CA LEU A 83 0.27 4.40 -12.27
C LEU A 83 1.47 3.62 -12.85
N VAL A 84 1.58 3.54 -14.19
CA VAL A 84 2.71 2.88 -14.87
C VAL A 84 4.02 3.62 -14.54
N TYR A 85 3.99 4.95 -14.53
CA TYR A 85 5.15 5.73 -14.11
C TYR A 85 5.56 5.39 -12.67
N GLN A 86 4.64 5.33 -11.74
CA GLN A 86 4.94 5.01 -10.33
C GLN A 86 5.49 3.60 -10.14
N PHE A 87 5.24 2.67 -11.04
CA PHE A 87 5.75 1.30 -10.92
C PHE A 87 7.28 1.23 -10.97
N TRP A 88 7.91 1.88 -11.95
CA TRP A 88 9.37 1.77 -12.15
C TRP A 88 10.20 2.47 -11.07
N VAL A 89 9.64 3.44 -10.34
CA VAL A 89 10.38 4.14 -9.27
C VAL A 89 10.59 3.30 -8.01
N HIS A 90 9.94 2.14 -7.92
CA HIS A 90 10.11 1.21 -6.80
C HIS A 90 11.30 0.28 -7.00
N THR A 91 12.52 0.82 -6.95
CA THR A 91 13.74 0.02 -7.09
C THR A 91 14.94 0.65 -6.38
N GLU A 92 15.83 -0.18 -5.86
CA GLU A 92 17.13 0.23 -5.32
C GLU A 92 18.24 0.22 -6.37
N HIS A 93 18.00 -0.35 -7.57
CA HIS A 93 19.04 -0.55 -8.59
C HIS A 93 19.37 0.70 -9.39
N ILE A 94 18.53 1.73 -9.35
CA ILE A 94 18.74 2.97 -10.10
C ILE A 94 19.24 4.05 -9.14
N PRO A 95 20.45 4.60 -9.36
CA PRO A 95 21.00 5.66 -8.53
C PRO A 95 20.28 7.00 -8.75
N LYS A 96 20.76 8.06 -8.08
CA LYS A 96 20.31 9.43 -8.33
C LYS A 96 20.47 9.80 -9.81
N LEU A 97 19.46 10.43 -10.38
CA LEU A 97 19.38 10.77 -11.81
C LEU A 97 19.74 12.25 -12.10
N GLY A 98 20.31 12.96 -11.14
CA GLY A 98 20.81 14.32 -11.31
C GLY A 98 19.72 15.31 -11.71
N TRP A 99 19.88 15.98 -12.89
CA TRP A 99 18.93 17.02 -13.33
C TRP A 99 17.48 16.54 -13.46
N TYR A 100 17.26 15.25 -13.74
CA TYR A 100 15.92 14.66 -13.85
C TYR A 100 15.11 14.86 -12.56
N GLU A 101 15.75 14.79 -11.40
CA GLU A 101 15.17 14.93 -10.08
C GLU A 101 14.79 16.37 -9.69
N TYR A 102 14.99 17.33 -10.58
CA TYR A 102 14.40 18.67 -10.41
C TYR A 102 12.94 18.74 -10.85
N VAL A 103 12.55 17.87 -11.79
CA VAL A 103 11.23 17.89 -12.41
C VAL A 103 10.44 16.62 -12.09
N PHE A 104 11.05 15.45 -12.23
CA PHE A 104 10.38 14.17 -12.14
C PHE A 104 10.77 13.38 -10.88
N VAL A 105 9.82 12.60 -10.38
CA VAL A 105 10.07 11.64 -9.30
C VAL A 105 11.00 10.53 -9.83
N SER A 106 12.09 10.30 -9.14
CA SER A 106 13.05 9.21 -9.43
C SER A 106 12.94 8.08 -8.40
N PRO A 107 13.58 6.93 -8.64
CA PRO A 107 13.73 5.90 -7.61
C PRO A 107 14.39 6.42 -6.34
N SER A 108 15.38 7.31 -6.42
CA SER A 108 16.00 7.95 -5.25
C SER A 108 14.98 8.74 -4.43
N ASN A 109 14.16 9.57 -5.07
CA ASN A 109 13.10 10.32 -4.37
C ASN A 109 12.08 9.40 -3.70
N HIS A 110 11.74 8.28 -4.35
CA HIS A 110 10.71 7.37 -3.86
C HIS A 110 11.23 6.41 -2.77
N ARG A 111 12.53 6.03 -2.80
CA ARG A 111 13.19 5.32 -1.68
C ARG A 111 13.06 6.08 -0.39
N ILE A 112 13.31 7.40 -0.42
CA ILE A 112 13.17 8.27 0.77
C ILE A 112 11.73 8.29 1.25
N HIS A 113 10.77 8.39 0.32
CA HIS A 113 9.35 8.40 0.64
C HIS A 113 8.93 7.15 1.44
N HIS A 114 9.46 5.98 1.10
CA HIS A 114 9.22 4.72 1.80
C HIS A 114 10.07 4.50 3.07
N ALA A 115 11.01 5.39 3.34
CA ALA A 115 11.94 5.21 4.47
C ALA A 115 11.32 5.63 5.80
N GLN A 116 11.60 4.85 6.85
CA GLN A 116 11.20 5.16 8.23
C GLN A 116 12.26 5.94 9.02
N ASN A 117 13.42 6.23 8.42
CA ASN A 117 14.46 7.07 9.03
C ASN A 117 13.87 8.44 9.39
N LYS A 118 14.11 8.90 10.62
CA LYS A 118 13.55 10.18 11.13
C LYS A 118 13.80 11.36 10.19
N HIS A 119 14.92 11.38 9.48
CA HIS A 119 15.27 12.43 8.53
C HIS A 119 14.36 12.41 7.30
N TYR A 120 13.93 11.24 6.85
CA TYR A 120 13.18 11.03 5.59
C TYR A 120 11.67 11.03 5.75
N VAL A 121 11.17 10.72 6.95
CA VAL A 121 9.72 10.64 7.19
C VAL A 121 8.99 11.90 6.74
N ASP A 122 7.79 11.70 6.18
CA ASP A 122 6.90 12.75 5.69
C ASP A 122 7.50 13.62 4.56
N ALA A 123 8.06 12.97 3.53
CA ALA A 123 8.67 13.63 2.37
C ALA A 123 8.32 12.95 1.03
N ASN A 124 8.49 13.69 -0.06
CA ASN A 124 8.47 13.24 -1.45
C ASN A 124 7.15 12.55 -1.85
N TYR A 125 6.04 13.29 -1.84
CA TYR A 125 4.69 12.78 -2.14
C TYR A 125 4.32 12.79 -3.63
N GLY A 126 5.15 13.37 -4.51
CA GLY A 126 4.88 13.45 -5.93
C GLY A 126 4.62 12.08 -6.58
N GLY A 127 3.72 12.02 -7.55
CA GLY A 127 3.48 10.82 -8.36
C GLY A 127 4.45 10.74 -9.54
N VAL A 128 4.35 11.71 -10.45
CA VAL A 128 5.24 11.88 -11.60
C VAL A 128 6.15 13.08 -11.41
N PHE A 129 5.64 14.19 -10.87
CA PHE A 129 6.38 15.43 -10.76
C PHE A 129 6.82 15.70 -9.32
N ILE A 130 8.15 15.73 -9.10
CA ILE A 130 8.78 16.06 -7.82
C ILE A 130 8.73 17.57 -7.51
N PHE A 131 8.48 18.42 -8.51
CA PHE A 131 8.43 19.86 -8.29
C PHE A 131 7.27 20.27 -7.36
N TRP A 132 6.21 19.45 -7.22
CA TRP A 132 5.17 19.69 -6.20
C TRP A 132 5.78 19.66 -4.79
N ASP A 133 6.63 18.69 -4.52
CA ASP A 133 7.32 18.58 -3.23
C ASP A 133 8.22 19.80 -2.97
N ARG A 134 8.91 20.27 -4.00
CA ARG A 134 9.73 21.50 -3.90
C ARG A 134 8.86 22.72 -3.65
N LEU A 135 7.74 22.86 -4.37
CA LEU A 135 6.81 23.99 -4.24
C LEU A 135 6.14 24.05 -2.87
N PHE A 136 5.76 22.89 -2.31
CA PHE A 136 5.04 22.81 -1.04
C PHE A 136 5.93 22.43 0.16
N GLY A 137 7.25 22.41 -0.02
CA GLY A 137 8.23 22.27 1.06
C GLY A 137 8.32 20.86 1.67
N THR A 138 7.97 19.82 0.89
CA THR A 138 8.04 18.41 1.30
C THR A 138 9.17 17.64 0.62
N TYR A 139 9.99 18.32 -0.19
CA TYR A 139 11.13 17.69 -0.83
C TYR A 139 12.27 17.41 0.14
N LYS A 140 12.83 16.20 0.07
CA LYS A 140 14.10 15.82 0.70
C LYS A 140 14.96 15.06 -0.31
N GLU A 141 16.26 15.23 -0.19
CA GLU A 141 17.24 14.50 -1.00
C GLU A 141 17.71 13.24 -0.27
N GLU A 142 18.00 12.18 -1.01
CA GLU A 142 18.64 10.98 -0.49
C GLU A 142 20.10 11.30 -0.15
N LEU A 143 20.50 11.07 1.10
CA LEU A 143 21.86 11.32 1.57
C LEU A 143 22.70 10.05 1.41
N ASP A 144 23.93 10.19 0.92
CA ASP A 144 24.82 9.05 0.65
C ASP A 144 25.24 8.36 1.96
N GLU A 145 25.33 9.13 3.06
CA GLU A 145 25.69 8.65 4.40
C GLU A 145 24.51 8.06 5.20
N LEU A 146 23.26 8.25 4.73
CA LEU A 146 22.07 7.77 5.43
C LEU A 146 21.23 6.87 4.54
N LYS A 147 21.50 5.57 4.58
CA LYS A 147 20.74 4.59 3.81
C LYS A 147 19.28 4.53 4.27
N PRO A 148 18.31 4.50 3.33
CA PRO A 148 16.91 4.29 3.65
C PRO A 148 16.70 2.95 4.36
N ILE A 149 15.92 2.96 5.44
CA ILE A 149 15.40 1.77 6.11
C ILE A 149 13.91 1.75 5.86
N TYR A 150 13.40 0.70 5.20
CA TYR A 150 12.01 0.64 4.75
C TYR A 150 11.08 0.05 5.79
N GLY A 151 9.78 0.25 5.59
CA GLY A 151 8.73 -0.16 6.51
C GLY A 151 8.15 0.98 7.32
N THR A 152 7.42 0.64 8.36
CA THR A 152 6.74 1.61 9.22
C THR A 152 7.33 1.59 10.63
N ALA A 153 7.35 2.75 11.32
CA ALA A 153 7.91 2.87 12.68
C ALA A 153 7.27 1.90 13.68
N LYS A 154 5.97 1.58 13.52
CA LYS A 154 5.31 0.46 14.19
C LYS A 154 5.30 -0.72 13.20
N PRO A 155 6.12 -1.75 13.39
CA PRO A 155 6.21 -2.85 12.45
C PRO A 155 4.93 -3.69 12.45
N LEU A 156 4.51 -4.14 11.25
CA LEU A 156 3.36 -5.04 11.13
C LEU A 156 3.65 -6.44 11.67
N ARG A 157 4.87 -6.93 11.45
CA ARG A 157 5.33 -8.28 11.82
C ARG A 157 4.30 -9.37 11.42
N SER A 158 3.84 -9.31 10.16
CA SER A 158 2.91 -10.29 9.60
C SER A 158 2.77 -10.12 8.08
N TRP A 159 2.59 -11.23 7.38
CA TRP A 159 2.22 -11.27 5.97
C TRP A 159 0.71 -11.42 5.73
N ASN A 160 -0.09 -11.49 6.81
CA ASN A 160 -1.53 -11.60 6.73
C ASN A 160 -2.14 -10.32 6.10
N PRO A 161 -2.81 -10.40 4.92
CA PRO A 161 -3.34 -9.25 4.22
C PRO A 161 -4.49 -8.56 4.98
N PHE A 162 -5.28 -9.28 5.75
CA PHE A 162 -6.34 -8.68 6.58
C PHE A 162 -5.73 -7.85 7.70
N LYS A 163 -4.71 -8.38 8.39
CA LYS A 163 -4.00 -7.63 9.41
C LYS A 163 -3.37 -6.37 8.81
N ALA A 164 -2.71 -6.48 7.65
CA ALA A 164 -2.11 -5.34 6.97
C ALA A 164 -3.12 -4.22 6.67
N ASN A 165 -4.33 -4.56 6.21
CA ASN A 165 -5.37 -3.59 5.88
C ASN A 165 -6.13 -3.03 7.07
N LEU A 166 -6.18 -3.74 8.21
CA LEU A 166 -7.07 -3.42 9.33
C LEU A 166 -6.33 -2.99 10.60
N ASP A 167 -4.99 -3.18 10.70
CA ASP A 167 -4.23 -2.94 11.93
C ASP A 167 -4.37 -1.51 12.46
N ILE A 168 -4.22 -0.50 11.59
CA ILE A 168 -4.35 0.91 11.99
C ILE A 168 -5.79 1.28 12.34
N PHE A 169 -6.78 0.75 11.62
CA PHE A 169 -8.20 0.94 11.99
C PHE A 169 -8.50 0.35 13.37
N ALA A 170 -8.03 -0.87 13.64
CA ALA A 170 -8.18 -1.51 14.93
C ALA A 170 -7.47 -0.72 16.05
N GLU A 171 -6.29 -0.15 15.78
CA GLU A 171 -5.59 0.73 16.70
C GLU A 171 -6.40 1.99 17.01
N MET A 172 -6.92 2.68 15.98
CA MET A 172 -7.76 3.86 16.16
C MET A 172 -9.01 3.57 16.99
N ILE A 173 -9.68 2.45 16.74
CA ILE A 173 -10.85 2.02 17.54
C ILE A 173 -10.43 1.80 18.99
N LYS A 174 -9.35 1.04 19.23
CA LYS A 174 -8.82 0.78 20.59
C LYS A 174 -8.46 2.08 21.31
N ASP A 175 -7.75 3.00 20.65
CA ASP A 175 -7.37 4.27 21.27
C ASP A 175 -8.58 5.16 21.56
N SER A 176 -9.56 5.19 20.64
CA SER A 176 -10.81 5.94 20.84
C SER A 176 -11.66 5.37 21.97
N THR A 177 -11.71 4.06 22.16
CA THR A 177 -12.47 3.44 23.27
C THR A 177 -11.76 3.59 24.61
N ARG A 178 -10.44 3.56 24.66
CA ARG A 178 -9.61 3.60 25.87
C ARG A 178 -9.46 4.98 26.47
N THR A 179 -9.37 6.03 25.63
CA THR A 179 -9.24 7.40 26.15
C THR A 179 -10.48 7.87 26.89
N LYS A 180 -10.29 8.55 28.02
CA LYS A 180 -11.37 9.14 28.82
C LYS A 180 -11.96 10.42 28.19
N SER A 181 -11.20 11.09 27.33
CA SER A 181 -11.57 12.37 26.72
C SER A 181 -12.42 12.17 25.47
N ILE A 182 -13.67 12.67 25.46
CA ILE A 182 -14.55 12.66 24.28
C ILE A 182 -13.88 13.36 23.08
N LYS A 183 -13.21 14.49 23.31
CA LYS A 183 -12.45 15.21 22.27
C LYS A 183 -11.37 14.32 21.66
N ASN A 184 -10.65 13.56 22.46
CA ASN A 184 -9.59 12.68 21.99
C ASN A 184 -10.13 11.48 21.22
N LYS A 185 -11.34 10.99 21.54
CA LYS A 185 -12.01 9.91 20.77
C LYS A 185 -12.19 10.29 19.30
N ILE A 186 -12.54 11.52 19.02
CA ILE A 186 -12.68 12.04 17.66
C ILE A 186 -11.31 12.39 17.07
N LYS A 187 -10.44 13.05 17.86
CA LYS A 187 -9.13 13.49 17.42
C LYS A 187 -8.23 12.33 16.94
N VAL A 188 -8.37 11.12 17.50
CA VAL A 188 -7.63 9.92 17.07
C VAL A 188 -7.75 9.69 15.56
N TRP A 189 -8.90 9.92 14.96
CA TRP A 189 -9.17 9.64 13.54
C TRP A 189 -8.53 10.65 12.58
N PHE A 190 -8.45 11.91 13.00
CA PHE A 190 -8.07 13.04 12.14
C PHE A 190 -6.72 13.67 12.51
N SER A 191 -6.05 13.14 13.52
CA SER A 191 -4.71 13.58 13.90
C SER A 191 -3.63 12.97 13.00
N ARG A 192 -2.37 13.40 13.19
CA ARG A 192 -1.22 12.76 12.54
C ARG A 192 -1.12 11.28 12.93
N PRO A 193 -0.61 10.41 12.06
CA PRO A 193 -0.55 8.95 12.28
C PRO A 193 0.11 8.53 13.60
N ASN A 194 1.15 9.23 14.01
CA ASN A 194 1.90 8.93 15.24
C ASN A 194 1.28 9.52 16.52
N TRP A 195 0.23 10.34 16.39
CA TRP A 195 -0.42 10.94 17.55
C TRP A 195 -1.36 9.93 18.24
N ARG A 196 -1.30 9.89 19.56
CA ARG A 196 -2.21 9.12 20.42
C ARG A 196 -2.55 9.94 21.66
N PRO A 197 -3.71 9.71 22.31
CA PRO A 197 -4.03 10.33 23.60
C PRO A 197 -2.97 10.00 24.67
N ASP A 198 -2.59 10.96 25.50
CA ASP A 198 -1.51 10.76 26.47
C ASP A 198 -1.86 9.72 27.55
N ASP A 199 -3.12 9.67 27.98
CA ASP A 199 -3.63 8.65 28.89
C ASP A 199 -3.51 7.23 28.29
N VAL A 200 -3.68 7.10 26.98
CA VAL A 200 -3.55 5.82 26.26
C VAL A 200 -2.08 5.47 25.98
N LYS A 201 -1.23 6.46 25.68
CA LYS A 201 0.21 6.21 25.46
C LYS A 201 0.87 5.60 26.69
N VAL A 202 0.53 6.12 27.88
CA VAL A 202 1.12 5.66 29.15
C VAL A 202 0.60 4.26 29.51
N SER A 203 -0.69 4.04 29.39
CA SER A 203 -1.31 2.77 29.81
C SER A 203 -1.14 1.64 28.77
N HIS A 204 -0.95 1.98 27.49
CA HIS A 204 -0.85 1.02 26.39
C HIS A 204 0.27 1.47 25.42
N PRO A 205 1.55 1.34 25.79
CA PRO A 205 2.66 1.70 24.92
C PRO A 205 2.66 0.82 23.65
N ILE A 206 3.09 1.42 22.53
CA ILE A 206 3.28 0.72 21.26
C ILE A 206 4.77 0.49 21.06
N TYR A 207 5.13 -0.72 20.66
CA TYR A 207 6.47 -1.05 20.21
C TYR A 207 6.79 -0.30 18.91
N LYS A 208 7.98 0.26 18.83
CA LYS A 208 8.54 0.87 17.62
C LYS A 208 9.83 0.17 17.25
N ASN A 209 10.15 0.18 15.95
CA ASN A 209 11.45 -0.33 15.50
C ASN A 209 12.61 0.44 16.15
N ASP A 210 13.64 -0.30 16.54
CA ASP A 210 14.97 0.21 16.77
C ASP A 210 15.68 0.25 15.41
N LEU A 211 15.96 1.46 14.91
CA LEU A 211 16.56 1.61 13.58
C LEU A 211 18.06 1.35 13.58
N ASP A 212 18.72 1.42 14.73
CA ASP A 212 20.15 1.12 14.85
C ASP A 212 20.41 -0.40 14.78
N ASN A 213 19.41 -1.21 15.17
CA ASN A 213 19.44 -2.68 15.14
C ASN A 213 18.25 -3.24 14.34
N PHE A 214 17.96 -2.62 13.20
CA PHE A 214 16.79 -3.00 12.41
C PHE A 214 17.02 -4.33 11.67
N GLU A 215 16.14 -5.29 11.95
CA GLU A 215 16.06 -6.56 11.22
C GLU A 215 14.69 -6.70 10.56
N PRO A 216 14.64 -6.89 9.22
CA PRO A 216 13.40 -7.14 8.52
C PRO A 216 12.66 -8.38 9.04
N TYR A 217 11.34 -8.33 9.02
CA TYR A 217 10.51 -9.47 9.40
C TYR A 217 10.65 -10.63 8.39
N ASN A 218 11.39 -11.64 8.78
CA ASN A 218 11.66 -12.81 7.95
C ASN A 218 11.56 -14.10 8.80
N PRO A 219 10.35 -14.61 9.06
CA PRO A 219 10.17 -15.84 9.83
C PRO A 219 10.84 -17.02 9.11
N SER A 220 11.53 -17.87 9.87
CA SER A 220 12.16 -19.06 9.32
C SER A 220 11.09 -20.03 8.78
N THR A 221 11.21 -20.43 7.52
CA THR A 221 10.25 -21.26 6.81
C THR A 221 10.97 -22.48 6.23
N SER A 222 10.37 -23.67 6.28
CA SER A 222 10.96 -24.88 5.69
C SER A 222 11.01 -24.78 4.17
N PHE A 223 11.89 -25.59 3.57
CA PHE A 223 12.06 -25.60 2.12
C PHE A 223 10.78 -26.04 1.39
N GLU A 224 10.05 -26.99 1.94
CA GLU A 224 8.79 -27.50 1.38
C GLU A 224 7.72 -26.39 1.35
N VAL A 225 7.61 -25.61 2.42
CA VAL A 225 6.67 -24.47 2.48
C VAL A 225 7.07 -23.37 1.50
N LYS A 226 8.37 -23.16 1.26
CA LYS A 226 8.83 -22.21 0.22
C LYS A 226 8.42 -22.68 -1.17
N ILE A 227 8.64 -23.97 -1.51
CA ILE A 227 8.19 -24.53 -2.80
C ILE A 227 6.67 -24.40 -2.94
N TYR A 228 5.93 -24.81 -1.92
CA TYR A 228 4.48 -24.68 -1.89
C TYR A 228 4.05 -23.23 -2.17
N SER A 229 4.67 -22.25 -1.53
CA SER A 229 4.34 -20.82 -1.70
C SER A 229 4.62 -20.32 -3.11
N TRP A 230 5.71 -20.80 -3.76
CA TRP A 230 5.98 -20.50 -5.17
C TRP A 230 4.90 -21.08 -6.10
N ILE A 231 4.50 -22.32 -5.87
CA ILE A 231 3.41 -22.96 -6.64
C ILE A 231 2.12 -22.14 -6.49
N GLN A 232 1.77 -21.74 -5.27
CA GLN A 232 0.59 -20.91 -5.01
C GLN A 232 0.68 -19.55 -5.70
N LEU A 233 1.86 -18.92 -5.69
CA LEU A 233 2.06 -17.63 -6.37
C LEU A 233 1.79 -17.75 -7.88
N PHE A 234 2.36 -18.75 -8.55
CA PHE A 234 2.11 -18.97 -9.99
C PHE A 234 0.64 -19.30 -10.27
N PHE A 235 0.00 -20.08 -9.42
CA PHE A 235 -1.43 -20.36 -9.52
C PHE A 235 -2.27 -19.07 -9.39
N ILE A 236 -2.00 -18.26 -8.38
CA ILE A 236 -2.67 -16.96 -8.15
C ILE A 236 -2.47 -16.03 -9.35
N MET A 237 -1.26 -15.94 -9.89
CA MET A 237 -0.96 -15.12 -11.07
C MET A 237 -1.75 -15.61 -12.30
N GLY A 238 -1.75 -16.91 -12.56
CA GLY A 238 -2.50 -17.50 -13.67
C GLY A 238 -4.00 -17.30 -13.54
N LEU A 239 -4.56 -17.51 -12.36
CA LEU A 239 -5.98 -17.29 -12.09
C LEU A 239 -6.35 -15.80 -12.21
N SER A 240 -5.51 -14.89 -11.72
CA SER A 240 -5.71 -13.45 -11.86
C SER A 240 -5.73 -13.02 -13.32
N ALA A 241 -4.80 -13.54 -14.13
CA ALA A 241 -4.76 -13.25 -15.57
C ALA A 241 -6.02 -13.78 -16.28
N ALA A 242 -6.47 -15.00 -15.98
CA ALA A 242 -7.66 -15.58 -16.54
C ALA A 242 -8.93 -14.78 -16.20
N VAL A 243 -9.08 -14.38 -14.93
CA VAL A 243 -10.20 -13.54 -14.48
C VAL A 243 -10.19 -12.19 -15.20
N THR A 244 -9.02 -11.53 -15.27
CA THR A 244 -8.91 -10.23 -15.94
C THR A 244 -9.26 -10.33 -17.43
N ALA A 245 -8.82 -11.39 -18.11
CA ALA A 245 -9.11 -11.61 -19.53
C ALA A 245 -10.60 -11.90 -19.82
N SER A 246 -11.33 -12.46 -18.85
CA SER A 246 -12.71 -12.91 -19.01
C SER A 246 -13.76 -12.03 -18.30
N VAL A 247 -13.34 -11.03 -17.51
CA VAL A 247 -14.23 -10.23 -16.66
C VAL A 247 -15.37 -9.54 -17.41
N THR A 248 -15.15 -9.14 -18.67
CA THR A 248 -16.18 -8.49 -19.50
C THR A 248 -17.20 -9.45 -20.07
N SER A 249 -16.92 -10.75 -20.09
CA SER A 249 -17.80 -11.81 -20.62
C SER A 249 -18.47 -12.65 -19.53
N GLN A 250 -18.08 -12.48 -18.28
CA GLN A 250 -18.60 -13.22 -17.12
C GLN A 250 -19.73 -12.48 -16.42
N SER A 251 -20.58 -13.23 -15.72
CA SER A 251 -21.57 -12.66 -14.84
C SER A 251 -20.90 -12.03 -13.61
N PHE A 252 -21.58 -11.08 -12.96
CA PHE A 252 -21.12 -10.51 -11.68
C PHE A 252 -20.93 -11.60 -10.60
N GLN A 253 -21.80 -12.62 -10.61
CA GLN A 253 -21.72 -13.73 -9.66
C GLN A 253 -20.45 -14.54 -9.87
N ASP A 254 -20.12 -14.94 -11.10
CA ASP A 254 -18.91 -15.71 -11.41
C ASP A 254 -17.65 -14.92 -11.09
N THR A 255 -17.60 -13.65 -11.50
CA THR A 255 -16.48 -12.75 -11.17
C THR A 255 -16.27 -12.63 -9.65
N SER A 256 -17.36 -12.57 -8.88
CA SER A 256 -17.30 -12.50 -7.41
C SER A 256 -16.75 -13.79 -6.80
N ILE A 257 -17.17 -14.95 -7.31
CA ILE A 257 -16.66 -16.26 -6.85
C ILE A 257 -15.17 -16.36 -7.11
N PHE A 258 -14.70 -15.97 -8.29
CA PHE A 258 -13.26 -15.95 -8.60
C PHE A 258 -12.47 -15.00 -7.71
N ALA A 259 -12.98 -13.79 -7.47
CA ALA A 259 -12.33 -12.82 -6.61
C ALA A 259 -12.20 -13.32 -5.16
N ILE A 260 -13.26 -13.95 -4.62
CA ILE A 260 -13.24 -14.57 -3.29
C ILE A 260 -12.25 -15.73 -3.25
N THR A 261 -12.21 -16.57 -4.28
CA THR A 261 -11.26 -17.69 -4.38
C THR A 261 -9.81 -17.20 -4.39
N LEU A 262 -9.51 -16.14 -5.16
CA LEU A 262 -8.20 -15.50 -5.17
C LEU A 262 -7.81 -14.98 -3.79
N LEU A 263 -8.73 -14.27 -3.12
CA LEU A 263 -8.50 -13.71 -1.79
C LEU A 263 -8.19 -14.81 -0.76
N ILE A 264 -8.99 -15.88 -0.75
CA ILE A 264 -8.80 -17.01 0.17
C ILE A 264 -7.46 -17.71 -0.12
N THR A 265 -7.17 -18.00 -1.39
CA THR A 265 -5.94 -18.68 -1.80
C THR A 265 -4.71 -17.87 -1.40
N SER A 266 -4.70 -16.57 -1.70
CA SER A 266 -3.59 -15.68 -1.35
C SER A 266 -3.38 -15.60 0.18
N THR A 267 -4.47 -15.53 0.93
CA THR A 267 -4.41 -15.45 2.40
C THR A 267 -3.82 -16.72 3.00
N ILE A 268 -4.29 -17.90 2.56
CA ILE A 268 -3.81 -19.20 3.07
C ILE A 268 -2.33 -19.38 2.73
N ALA A 269 -1.90 -19.07 1.51
CA ALA A 269 -0.51 -19.16 1.11
C ALA A 269 0.40 -18.31 2.00
N LEU A 270 0.03 -17.06 2.26
CA LEU A 270 0.79 -16.14 3.12
C LEU A 270 0.80 -16.59 4.59
N MET A 271 -0.33 -17.06 5.11
CA MET A 271 -0.41 -17.58 6.48
C MET A 271 0.46 -18.82 6.68
N SER A 272 0.55 -19.71 5.67
CA SER A 272 1.42 -20.89 5.71
C SER A 272 2.89 -20.51 5.85
N MET A 273 3.33 -19.42 5.22
CA MET A 273 4.70 -18.92 5.34
C MET A 273 5.02 -18.35 6.73
N GLU A 274 4.02 -17.91 7.50
CA GLU A 274 4.18 -17.43 8.88
C GLU A 274 4.18 -18.56 9.94
N LYS A 275 4.18 -19.82 9.53
CA LYS A 275 4.07 -21.00 10.42
C LYS A 275 2.79 -20.99 11.28
N TYR A 276 1.68 -20.54 10.71
CA TYR A 276 0.39 -20.67 11.37
C TYR A 276 0.00 -22.15 11.44
N GLU A 277 -0.04 -22.71 12.64
CA GLU A 277 -0.42 -24.13 12.88
C GLU A 277 -1.80 -24.45 12.31
N LEU A 278 -2.70 -23.47 12.30
CA LEU A 278 -4.04 -23.60 11.74
C LEU A 278 -4.13 -23.43 10.21
N SER A 279 -3.04 -23.09 9.51
CA SER A 279 -3.08 -22.91 8.05
C SER A 279 -3.29 -24.20 7.27
N PHE A 280 -2.93 -25.33 7.87
CA PHE A 280 -3.06 -26.66 7.26
C PHE A 280 -4.51 -27.08 7.03
N LEU A 281 -5.41 -26.86 8.00
CA LEU A 281 -6.83 -27.21 7.87
C LEU A 281 -7.57 -26.37 6.80
N PRO A 282 -7.47 -25.02 6.76
CA PRO A 282 -7.98 -24.23 5.66
C PRO A 282 -7.46 -24.65 4.29
N GLU A 283 -6.19 -25.05 4.19
CA GLU A 283 -5.59 -25.50 2.93
C GLU A 283 -6.18 -26.83 2.45
N ILE A 284 -6.38 -27.79 3.33
CA ILE A 284 -7.06 -29.05 2.99
C ILE A 284 -8.48 -28.76 2.47
N LEU A 285 -9.24 -27.92 3.18
CA LEU A 285 -10.61 -27.57 2.79
C LEU A 285 -10.64 -26.86 1.43
N ARG A 286 -9.75 -25.90 1.20
CA ARG A 286 -9.63 -25.21 -0.08
C ARG A 286 -9.28 -26.17 -1.22
N SER A 287 -8.24 -27.00 -1.04
CA SER A 287 -7.79 -27.93 -2.07
C SER A 287 -8.86 -28.97 -2.37
N SER A 288 -9.57 -29.47 -1.36
CA SER A 288 -10.71 -30.36 -1.53
C SER A 288 -11.85 -29.70 -2.30
N ALA A 289 -12.19 -28.46 -2.01
CA ALA A 289 -13.22 -27.72 -2.72
C ALA A 289 -12.87 -27.51 -4.21
N VAL A 290 -11.60 -27.17 -4.51
CA VAL A 290 -11.12 -27.03 -5.89
C VAL A 290 -11.21 -28.37 -6.64
N ILE A 291 -10.75 -29.47 -6.03
CA ILE A 291 -10.82 -30.81 -6.64
C ILE A 291 -12.28 -31.21 -6.91
N LEU A 292 -13.16 -31.00 -5.91
CA LEU A 292 -14.59 -31.31 -6.08
C LEU A 292 -15.24 -30.46 -7.18
N SER A 293 -14.86 -29.20 -7.32
CA SER A 293 -15.37 -28.35 -8.40
C SER A 293 -14.93 -28.83 -9.78
N LEU A 294 -13.71 -29.35 -9.91
CA LEU A 294 -13.18 -29.92 -11.15
C LEU A 294 -13.82 -31.24 -11.53
N ILE A 295 -14.34 -32.02 -10.57
CA ILE A 295 -15.04 -33.29 -10.81
C ILE A 295 -16.48 -33.05 -11.32
N HIS A 296 -17.04 -31.87 -11.04
CA HIS A 296 -18.41 -31.49 -11.38
C HIS A 296 -18.53 -30.62 -12.66
N ILE A 297 -17.41 -30.36 -13.34
CA ILE A 297 -17.34 -29.76 -14.67
C ILE A 297 -17.23 -30.86 -15.72
#